data_777f234729c7835b7321f66ed176c46c
#
_entry.id   777f234729c7835b7321f66ed176c46c
#
_cell.length_a   1.000
_cell.length_b   1.000
_cell.length_c   1.000
_cell.angle_alpha   90.00
_cell.angle_beta   90.00
_cell.angle_gamma   90.00
#
_symmetry.space_group_name_H-M   'P 1'
#
loop_
_entity.id
_entity.type
_entity.pdbx_description
1 polymer ?
#
loop_
_entity_poly.entity_id
_entity_poly.type
_entity_poly.pdbx_seq_one_letter_code
_entity_poly.pdbx_strand_id
1 'polypeptide(L)'
;IADGSPLVLLHAVERARERLNRNRKKPLEINARFFFIDDKKNHIDALYERLHHEGFSPQIGREITVIKGKFSEELPDILTSIKAVQRAGRSIFVLDQFGYTDVPMESIRLIFSQLERPEVLLTFAIDGVLNYLQQDSSTLERYRQLGIDDHFIAEWNANKHDPALGRLISQRALMANIQMGSGADY
;
A
#
# COMPACT_ATOMS: atom_id res chain seq x y z
N ILE A 1 -17.17 -13.53 -11.08
CA ILE A 1 -16.70 -12.28 -10.51
C ILE A 1 -15.23 -12.52 -10.12
N ALA A 2 -14.30 -11.66 -10.57
CA ALA A 2 -12.90 -11.81 -10.24
C ALA A 2 -12.70 -11.63 -8.72
N ASP A 3 -11.75 -12.39 -8.15
CA ASP A 3 -11.38 -12.24 -6.75
C ASP A 3 -10.71 -10.88 -6.56
N GLY A 4 -11.13 -10.17 -5.51
CA GLY A 4 -10.47 -8.93 -5.11
C GLY A 4 -9.10 -9.18 -4.49
N SER A 5 -8.27 -8.14 -4.40
CA SER A 5 -6.91 -8.21 -3.85
C SER A 5 -6.80 -8.97 -2.52
N PRO A 6 -7.73 -8.85 -1.55
CA PRO A 6 -7.67 -9.61 -0.29
C PRO A 6 -7.66 -11.12 -0.49
N LEU A 7 -8.56 -11.66 -1.31
CA LEU A 7 -8.65 -13.10 -1.54
C LEU A 7 -7.45 -13.62 -2.32
N VAL A 8 -6.98 -12.86 -3.31
CA VAL A 8 -5.77 -13.19 -4.07
C VAL A 8 -4.57 -13.35 -3.14
N LEU A 9 -4.41 -12.45 -2.17
CA LEU A 9 -3.33 -12.48 -1.17
C LEU A 9 -3.47 -13.68 -0.23
N LEU A 10 -4.66 -13.94 0.30
CA LEU A 10 -4.92 -15.09 1.19
C LEU A 10 -4.58 -16.40 0.50
N HIS A 11 -5.13 -16.62 -0.69
CA HIS A 11 -4.83 -17.83 -1.48
C HIS A 11 -3.36 -17.93 -1.90
N ALA A 12 -2.68 -16.81 -2.14
CA ALA A 12 -1.25 -16.81 -2.45
C ALA A 12 -0.43 -17.31 -1.26
N VAL A 13 -0.77 -16.87 -0.03
CA VAL A 13 -0.09 -17.32 1.19
C VAL A 13 -0.38 -18.81 1.46
N GLU A 14 -1.62 -19.28 1.28
CA GLU A 14 -1.94 -20.70 1.43
C GLU A 14 -1.16 -21.56 0.42
N ARG A 15 -1.17 -21.19 -0.84
CA ARG A 15 -0.35 -21.89 -1.85
C ARG A 15 1.14 -21.89 -1.52
N ALA A 16 1.65 -20.78 -0.95
CA ALA A 16 3.04 -20.71 -0.51
C ALA A 16 3.31 -21.65 0.67
N ARG A 17 2.40 -21.73 1.67
CA ARG A 17 2.47 -22.69 2.79
C ARG A 17 2.53 -24.13 2.28
N GLU A 18 1.64 -24.50 1.38
CA GLU A 18 1.61 -25.83 0.78
C GLU A 18 2.89 -26.14 -0.01
N ARG A 19 3.30 -25.23 -0.88
CA ARG A 19 4.48 -25.40 -1.73
C ARG A 19 5.76 -25.56 -0.92
N LEU A 20 5.92 -24.75 0.13
CA LEU A 20 7.10 -24.79 1.00
C LEU A 20 7.15 -26.08 1.84
N ASN A 21 5.99 -26.69 2.15
CA ASN A 21 5.90 -27.86 3.01
C ASN A 21 5.83 -29.18 2.24
N ARG A 22 5.60 -29.17 0.94
CA ARG A 22 5.37 -30.37 0.09
C ARG A 22 6.42 -31.49 0.30
N ASN A 23 7.70 -31.13 0.47
CA ASN A 23 8.81 -32.08 0.59
C ASN A 23 9.55 -31.98 1.93
N ARG A 24 8.97 -31.34 2.95
CA ARG A 24 9.60 -31.15 4.25
C ARG A 24 9.15 -32.23 5.22
N LYS A 25 10.11 -32.88 5.89
CA LYS A 25 9.84 -33.79 7.00
C LYS A 25 9.29 -33.08 8.23
N LYS A 26 9.70 -31.81 8.45
CA LYS A 26 9.19 -30.92 9.51
C LYS A 26 8.53 -29.74 8.83
N PRO A 27 7.21 -29.53 9.05
CA PRO A 27 6.51 -28.39 8.46
C PRO A 27 7.12 -27.05 8.91
N LEU A 28 7.18 -26.12 7.98
CA LEU A 28 7.49 -24.72 8.26
C LEU A 28 6.18 -23.99 8.59
N GLU A 29 6.10 -23.44 9.77
CA GLU A 29 4.98 -22.61 10.15
C GLU A 29 5.17 -21.18 9.61
N ILE A 30 4.20 -20.71 8.84
CA ILE A 30 4.12 -19.32 8.38
C ILE A 30 3.00 -18.66 9.16
N ASN A 31 3.35 -17.90 10.18
CA ASN A 31 2.42 -17.12 10.97
C ASN A 31 2.22 -15.77 10.28
N ALA A 32 1.20 -15.65 9.44
CA ALA A 32 0.83 -14.41 8.76
C ALA A 32 -0.38 -13.78 9.44
N ARG A 33 -0.36 -12.45 9.55
CA ARG A 33 -1.53 -11.64 9.92
C ARG A 33 -1.88 -10.74 8.76
N PHE A 34 -3.17 -10.55 8.55
CA PHE A 34 -3.70 -9.76 7.45
C PHE A 34 -4.55 -8.63 8.01
N PHE A 35 -4.33 -7.43 7.51
CA PHE A 35 -5.15 -6.24 7.78
C PHE A 35 -5.74 -5.78 6.46
N PHE A 36 -7.05 -5.85 6.33
CA PHE A 36 -7.77 -5.35 5.16
C PHE A 36 -8.55 -4.11 5.57
N ILE A 37 -8.30 -3.02 4.86
CA ILE A 37 -8.82 -1.70 5.21
C ILE A 37 -9.56 -1.14 4.01
N ASP A 38 -10.78 -0.67 4.21
CA ASP A 38 -11.56 0.07 3.22
C ASP A 38 -12.50 1.05 3.96
N ASP A 39 -12.69 2.25 3.43
CA ASP A 39 -13.56 3.26 4.03
C ASP A 39 -15.04 3.04 3.70
N LYS A 40 -15.34 2.23 2.67
CA LYS A 40 -16.70 1.98 2.19
C LYS A 40 -17.31 0.75 2.85
N LYS A 41 -18.43 0.99 3.53
CA LYS A 41 -19.16 -0.09 4.24
C LYS A 41 -19.53 -1.25 3.32
N ASN A 42 -20.01 -0.96 2.12
CA ASN A 42 -20.42 -1.99 1.16
C ASN A 42 -19.25 -2.87 0.70
N HIS A 43 -18.02 -2.34 0.62
CA HIS A 43 -16.82 -3.13 0.30
C HIS A 43 -16.46 -4.03 1.48
N ILE A 44 -16.55 -3.53 2.70
CA ILE A 44 -16.32 -4.31 3.92
C ILE A 44 -17.34 -5.44 4.04
N ASP A 45 -18.63 -5.15 3.85
CA ASP A 45 -19.69 -6.16 3.91
C ASP A 45 -19.46 -7.25 2.85
N ALA A 46 -19.17 -6.86 1.60
CA ALA A 46 -18.86 -7.79 0.52
C ALA A 46 -17.60 -8.64 0.81
N LEU A 47 -16.57 -8.05 1.43
CA LEU A 47 -15.38 -8.78 1.83
C LEU A 47 -15.70 -9.85 2.88
N TYR A 48 -16.51 -9.53 3.90
CA TYR A 48 -16.94 -10.51 4.89
C TYR A 48 -17.71 -11.67 4.25
N GLU A 49 -18.66 -11.39 3.35
CA GLU A 49 -19.41 -12.42 2.62
C GLU A 49 -18.46 -13.34 1.84
N ARG A 50 -17.49 -12.77 1.13
CA ARG A 50 -16.51 -13.55 0.38
C ARG A 50 -15.60 -14.37 1.27
N LEU A 51 -15.10 -13.82 2.38
CA LEU A 51 -14.28 -14.55 3.35
C LEU A 51 -15.04 -15.74 3.94
N HIS A 52 -16.34 -15.59 4.21
CA HIS A 52 -17.19 -16.69 4.67
C HIS A 52 -17.35 -17.77 3.59
N HIS A 53 -17.65 -17.35 2.36
CA HIS A 53 -17.84 -18.26 1.23
C HIS A 53 -16.59 -19.09 0.91
N GLU A 54 -15.42 -18.48 0.98
CA GLU A 54 -14.12 -19.10 0.70
C GLU A 54 -13.54 -19.89 1.90
N GLY A 55 -14.26 -19.97 3.01
CA GLY A 55 -13.88 -20.77 4.17
C GLY A 55 -12.90 -20.11 5.13
N PHE A 56 -12.66 -18.81 5.01
CA PHE A 56 -11.77 -18.05 5.90
C PHE A 56 -12.42 -17.61 7.22
N SER A 57 -13.66 -17.98 7.48
CA SER A 57 -14.39 -17.60 8.71
C SER A 57 -13.62 -17.89 10.01
N PRO A 58 -12.93 -19.02 10.17
CA PRO A 58 -12.20 -19.32 11.42
C PRO A 58 -10.99 -18.40 11.65
N GLN A 59 -10.45 -17.78 10.61
CA GLN A 59 -9.30 -16.87 10.68
C GLN A 59 -9.71 -15.44 11.00
N ILE A 60 -10.97 -15.05 10.78
CA ILE A 60 -11.48 -13.70 11.06
C ILE A 60 -11.38 -13.40 12.56
N GLY A 61 -10.81 -12.27 12.92
CA GLY A 61 -10.54 -11.86 14.31
C GLY A 61 -9.31 -12.51 14.95
N ARG A 62 -8.62 -13.41 14.24
CA ARG A 62 -7.38 -14.07 14.70
C ARG A 62 -6.19 -13.71 13.80
N GLU A 63 -6.20 -14.22 12.57
CA GLU A 63 -5.19 -13.94 11.54
C GLU A 63 -5.63 -12.81 10.60
N ILE A 64 -6.94 -12.67 10.37
CA ILE A 64 -7.54 -11.69 9.47
C ILE A 64 -8.29 -10.64 10.29
N THR A 65 -7.87 -9.40 10.13
CA THR A 65 -8.54 -8.22 10.70
C THR A 65 -9.08 -7.38 9.56
N VAL A 66 -10.38 -7.12 9.56
CA VAL A 66 -11.04 -6.26 8.58
C VAL A 66 -11.42 -4.95 9.26
N ILE A 67 -10.97 -3.84 8.72
CA ILE A 67 -11.10 -2.52 9.31
C ILE A 67 -11.88 -1.62 8.36
N LYS A 68 -12.95 -1.00 8.86
CA LYS A 68 -13.63 0.07 8.14
C LYS A 68 -13.02 1.41 8.56
N GLY A 69 -12.22 1.99 7.69
CA GLY A 69 -11.55 3.26 7.96
C GLY A 69 -10.66 3.69 6.81
N LYS A 70 -10.05 4.84 6.93
CA LYS A 70 -9.05 5.31 5.97
C LYS A 70 -7.68 4.78 6.37
N PHE A 71 -6.92 4.35 5.38
CA PHE A 71 -5.59 3.77 5.60
C PHE A 71 -4.68 4.67 6.45
N SER A 72 -4.64 5.98 6.16
CA SER A 72 -3.80 6.94 6.90
C SER A 72 -4.21 7.10 8.37
N GLU A 73 -5.50 6.93 8.70
CA GLU A 73 -6.03 7.03 10.07
C GLU A 73 -5.73 5.76 10.87
N GLU A 74 -5.83 4.58 10.23
CA GLU A 74 -5.64 3.28 10.87
C GLU A 74 -4.17 2.83 10.94
N LEU A 75 -3.30 3.43 10.13
CA LEU A 75 -1.89 3.04 10.01
C LEU A 75 -1.12 3.06 11.34
N PRO A 76 -1.25 4.07 12.24
CA PRO A 76 -0.53 4.09 13.51
C PRO A 76 -0.82 2.87 14.39
N ASP A 77 -2.07 2.44 14.46
CA ASP A 77 -2.49 1.30 15.26
C ASP A 77 -1.99 -0.02 14.66
N ILE A 78 -1.98 -0.11 13.33
CA ILE A 78 -1.42 -1.25 12.60
C ILE A 78 0.08 -1.35 12.84
N LEU A 79 0.82 -0.25 12.74
CA LEU A 79 2.26 -0.22 13.03
C LEU A 79 2.55 -0.65 14.47
N THR A 80 1.75 -0.20 15.42
CA THR A 80 1.84 -0.61 16.82
C THR A 80 1.61 -2.12 16.96
N SER A 81 0.60 -2.65 16.28
CA SER A 81 0.29 -4.09 16.28
C SER A 81 1.41 -4.93 15.65
N ILE A 82 2.06 -4.44 14.59
CA ILE A 82 3.20 -5.11 13.97
C ILE A 82 4.40 -5.15 14.93
N LYS A 83 4.72 -4.01 15.56
CA LYS A 83 5.85 -3.91 16.50
C LYS A 83 5.66 -4.74 17.78
N ALA A 84 4.43 -4.96 18.20
CA ALA A 84 4.13 -5.77 19.37
C ALA A 84 4.48 -7.26 19.19
N VAL A 85 4.71 -7.71 17.96
CA VAL A 85 5.16 -9.07 17.68
C VAL A 85 6.67 -9.15 17.91
N GLN A 86 7.10 -9.86 18.96
CA GLN A 86 8.52 -9.94 19.43
C GLN A 86 9.54 -10.41 18.38
N ARG A 87 9.11 -11.02 17.32
CA ARG A 87 9.92 -11.36 16.15
C ARG A 87 9.19 -10.86 14.93
N ALA A 88 9.04 -9.52 14.86
CA ALA A 88 8.45 -8.87 13.71
C ALA A 88 9.17 -9.37 12.45
N GLY A 89 8.51 -10.26 11.76
CA GLY A 89 8.94 -10.73 10.47
C GLY A 89 8.88 -9.58 9.45
N ARG A 90 8.89 -9.93 8.21
CA ARG A 90 8.65 -8.97 7.13
C ARG A 90 7.20 -8.51 7.17
N SER A 91 6.97 -7.26 6.88
CA SER A 91 5.66 -6.69 6.63
C SER A 91 5.55 -6.29 5.15
N ILE A 92 4.42 -6.61 4.54
CA ILE A 92 4.15 -6.28 3.14
C ILE A 92 2.89 -5.43 3.11
N PHE A 93 3.01 -4.21 2.61
CA PHE A 93 1.90 -3.30 2.40
C PHE A 93 1.52 -3.34 0.92
N VAL A 94 0.30 -3.76 0.63
CA VAL A 94 -0.27 -3.70 -0.73
C VAL A 94 -1.27 -2.56 -0.75
N LEU A 95 -0.86 -1.46 -1.34
CA LEU A 95 -1.58 -0.20 -1.37
C LEU A 95 -2.16 0.00 -2.77
N ASP A 96 -3.35 -0.54 -2.97
CA ASP A 96 -4.08 -0.49 -4.24
C ASP A 96 -5.11 0.64 -4.18
N GLN A 97 -4.65 1.86 -4.44
CA GLN A 97 -5.49 3.04 -4.39
C GLN A 97 -6.18 3.31 -5.73
N PHE A 98 -7.43 3.75 -5.63
CA PHE A 98 -8.16 4.25 -6.79
C PHE A 98 -7.90 5.76 -6.92
N GLY A 99 -6.85 6.12 -7.64
CA GLY A 99 -6.42 7.50 -7.77
C GLY A 99 -5.00 7.71 -7.27
N TYR A 100 -4.73 8.86 -6.66
CA TYR A 100 -3.39 9.24 -6.20
C TYR A 100 -3.36 9.93 -4.82
N THR A 101 -4.50 10.05 -4.15
CA THR A 101 -4.63 10.78 -2.88
C THR A 101 -4.96 9.91 -1.67
N ASP A 102 -5.37 8.65 -1.88
CA ASP A 102 -5.85 7.78 -0.80
C ASP A 102 -4.70 7.28 0.09
N VAL A 103 -3.48 7.23 -0.47
CA VAL A 103 -2.26 6.89 0.26
C VAL A 103 -1.32 8.10 0.25
N PRO A 104 -1.36 8.96 1.29
CA PRO A 104 -0.43 10.06 1.43
C PRO A 104 1.03 9.56 1.50
N MET A 105 1.97 10.29 0.90
CA MET A 105 3.39 9.95 0.94
C MET A 105 3.94 9.91 2.37
N GLU A 106 3.35 10.70 3.27
CA GLU A 106 3.67 10.69 4.70
C GLU A 106 3.40 9.31 5.34
N SER A 107 2.33 8.62 4.93
CA SER A 107 2.05 7.26 5.38
C SER A 107 3.16 6.28 4.96
N ILE A 108 3.68 6.42 3.74
CA ILE A 108 4.78 5.59 3.24
C ILE A 108 6.06 5.89 4.03
N ARG A 109 6.39 7.17 4.28
CA ARG A 109 7.53 7.56 5.13
C ARG A 109 7.41 7.00 6.53
N LEU A 110 6.20 7.05 7.11
CA LEU A 110 5.94 6.51 8.44
C LEU A 110 6.20 5.00 8.50
N ILE A 111 5.78 4.24 7.48
CA ILE A 111 6.05 2.80 7.38
C ILE A 111 7.56 2.54 7.42
N PHE A 112 8.32 3.20 6.53
CA PHE A 112 9.77 2.97 6.43
C PHE A 112 10.55 3.48 7.63
N SER A 113 10.10 4.54 8.31
CA SER A 113 10.75 5.06 9.53
C SER A 113 10.50 4.20 10.76
N GLN A 114 9.42 3.43 10.79
CA GLN A 114 8.99 2.71 11.99
C GLN A 114 9.19 1.20 11.95
N LEU A 115 9.41 0.61 10.79
CA LEU A 115 9.59 -0.83 10.61
C LEU A 115 10.97 -1.15 10.03
N GLU A 116 11.57 -2.24 10.51
CA GLU A 116 12.92 -2.64 10.07
C GLU A 116 12.94 -3.25 8.66
N ARG A 117 11.90 -3.96 8.27
CA ARG A 117 11.85 -4.73 7.02
C ARG A 117 10.49 -4.63 6.33
N PRO A 118 9.99 -3.43 6.05
CA PRO A 118 8.77 -3.26 5.30
C PRO A 118 9.01 -3.42 3.80
N GLU A 119 8.05 -4.00 3.11
CA GLU A 119 7.95 -3.99 1.65
C GLU A 119 6.64 -3.28 1.30
N VAL A 120 6.66 -2.38 0.32
CA VAL A 120 5.50 -1.63 -0.13
C VAL A 120 5.29 -1.86 -1.62
N LEU A 121 4.12 -2.38 -1.97
CA LEU A 121 3.63 -2.42 -3.35
C LEU A 121 2.55 -1.35 -3.47
N LEU A 122 2.81 -0.34 -4.27
CA LEU A 122 1.92 0.80 -4.46
C LEU A 122 1.44 0.85 -5.91
N THR A 123 0.12 0.76 -6.12
CA THR A 123 -0.50 1.13 -7.39
C THR A 123 -0.67 2.64 -7.43
N PHE A 124 -0.05 3.28 -8.39
CA PHE A 124 -0.07 4.73 -8.53
C PHE A 124 -0.54 5.15 -9.93
N ALA A 125 -1.65 5.88 -9.99
CA ALA A 125 -2.24 6.35 -11.25
C ALA A 125 -1.49 7.59 -11.76
N ILE A 126 -0.27 7.40 -12.30
CA ILE A 126 0.57 8.49 -12.82
C ILE A 126 -0.17 9.31 -13.89
N ASP A 127 -0.85 8.64 -14.80
CA ASP A 127 -1.61 9.33 -15.87
C ASP A 127 -2.71 10.23 -15.30
N GLY A 128 -3.32 9.85 -14.16
CA GLY A 128 -4.29 10.69 -13.45
C GLY A 128 -3.65 11.97 -12.93
N VAL A 129 -2.47 11.87 -12.33
CA VAL A 129 -1.72 13.06 -11.87
C VAL A 129 -1.37 13.96 -13.04
N LEU A 130 -0.80 13.42 -14.11
CA LEU A 130 -0.31 14.18 -15.25
C LEU A 130 -1.43 14.89 -16.03
N ASN A 131 -2.58 14.23 -16.19
CA ASN A 131 -3.73 14.77 -16.92
C ASN A 131 -4.43 15.92 -16.17
N TYR A 132 -4.31 15.96 -14.84
CA TYR A 132 -4.97 16.96 -13.99
C TYR A 132 -4.00 17.95 -13.37
N LEU A 133 -2.74 17.98 -13.79
CA LEU A 133 -1.72 18.91 -13.32
C LEU A 133 -2.08 20.34 -13.80
N GLN A 134 -2.92 21.02 -13.03
CA GLN A 134 -3.29 22.42 -13.27
C GLN A 134 -2.63 23.32 -12.22
N GLN A 135 -2.38 24.58 -12.57
CA GLN A 135 -1.69 25.54 -11.70
C GLN A 135 -2.61 26.24 -10.68
N ASP A 136 -3.81 25.73 -10.44
CA ASP A 136 -4.65 26.30 -9.39
C ASP A 136 -4.17 25.88 -7.98
N SER A 137 -4.38 26.74 -7.00
CA SER A 137 -3.87 26.56 -5.63
C SER A 137 -4.43 25.32 -4.93
N SER A 138 -5.64 24.89 -5.26
CA SER A 138 -6.27 23.72 -4.65
C SER A 138 -5.64 22.42 -5.15
N THR A 139 -5.26 22.40 -6.40
CA THR A 139 -4.59 21.27 -7.04
C THR A 139 -3.14 21.16 -6.58
N LEU A 140 -2.44 22.29 -6.43
CA LEU A 140 -1.06 22.34 -5.92
C LEU A 140 -0.95 21.74 -4.52
N GLU A 141 -1.90 22.02 -3.62
CA GLU A 141 -1.89 21.45 -2.26
C GLU A 141 -2.01 19.92 -2.26
N ARG A 142 -2.84 19.36 -3.15
CA ARG A 142 -2.96 17.91 -3.32
C ARG A 142 -1.65 17.27 -3.81
N TYR A 143 -0.94 17.96 -4.71
CA TYR A 143 0.35 17.47 -5.21
C TYR A 143 1.45 17.53 -4.17
N ARG A 144 1.44 18.54 -3.29
CA ARG A 144 2.37 18.60 -2.15
C ARG A 144 2.21 17.41 -1.21
N GLN A 145 0.98 16.91 -1.00
CA GLN A 145 0.74 15.68 -0.24
C GLN A 145 1.37 14.44 -0.88
N LEU A 146 1.59 14.46 -2.20
CA LEU A 146 2.31 13.42 -2.94
C LEU A 146 3.83 13.64 -2.92
N GLY A 147 4.31 14.69 -2.25
CA GLY A 147 5.72 15.08 -2.28
C GLY A 147 6.15 15.77 -3.58
N ILE A 148 5.19 16.23 -4.39
CA ILE A 148 5.45 16.99 -5.61
C ILE A 148 5.56 18.47 -5.21
N ASP A 149 6.74 19.03 -5.41
CA ASP A 149 7.05 20.42 -5.08
C ASP A 149 6.85 21.38 -6.27
N ASP A 150 7.03 22.67 -6.00
CA ASP A 150 6.88 23.70 -7.01
C ASP A 150 7.95 23.61 -8.12
N HIS A 151 9.14 23.08 -7.79
CA HIS A 151 10.20 22.86 -8.78
C HIS A 151 9.79 21.77 -9.78
N PHE A 152 9.25 20.66 -9.29
CA PHE A 152 8.72 19.58 -10.13
C PHE A 152 7.62 20.11 -11.07
N ILE A 153 6.70 20.91 -10.54
CA ILE A 153 5.58 21.46 -11.31
C ILE A 153 6.10 22.41 -12.42
N ALA A 154 7.11 23.21 -12.11
CA ALA A 154 7.75 24.08 -13.12
C ALA A 154 8.45 23.27 -14.23
N GLU A 155 9.19 22.23 -13.84
CA GLU A 155 9.86 21.32 -14.78
C GLU A 155 8.86 20.57 -15.66
N TRP A 156 7.77 20.07 -15.06
CA TRP A 156 6.68 19.45 -15.80
C TRP A 156 6.06 20.41 -16.83
N ASN A 157 5.71 21.62 -16.42
CA ASN A 157 5.11 22.60 -17.32
C ASN A 157 6.01 22.99 -18.48
N ALA A 158 7.34 23.04 -18.25
CA ALA A 158 8.31 23.26 -19.30
C ALA A 158 8.38 22.13 -20.33
N ASN A 159 8.07 20.90 -19.92
CA ASN A 159 8.25 19.68 -20.69
C ASN A 159 6.95 18.92 -21.00
N LYS A 160 5.77 19.45 -20.66
CA LYS A 160 4.47 18.79 -20.81
C LYS A 160 4.10 18.35 -22.23
N HIS A 161 4.79 18.89 -23.23
CA HIS A 161 4.60 18.53 -24.65
C HIS A 161 5.34 17.24 -25.03
N ASP A 162 6.20 16.70 -24.14
CA ASP A 162 6.83 15.40 -24.29
C ASP A 162 6.31 14.41 -23.24
N PRO A 163 5.35 13.54 -23.58
CA PRO A 163 4.76 12.60 -22.64
C PRO A 163 5.77 11.61 -22.05
N ALA A 164 6.80 11.24 -22.79
CA ALA A 164 7.82 10.29 -22.32
C ALA A 164 8.71 10.94 -21.25
N LEU A 165 9.13 12.16 -21.45
CA LEU A 165 9.92 12.94 -20.49
C LEU A 165 9.12 13.26 -19.23
N GLY A 166 7.84 13.63 -19.37
CA GLY A 166 6.95 13.88 -18.24
C GLY A 166 6.77 12.65 -17.34
N ARG A 167 6.58 11.47 -17.90
CA ARG A 167 6.50 10.21 -17.11
C ARG A 167 7.80 9.92 -16.38
N LEU A 168 8.93 10.11 -17.03
CA LEU A 168 10.25 9.90 -16.41
C LEU A 168 10.50 10.84 -15.24
N ILE A 169 10.16 12.13 -15.39
CA ILE A 169 10.27 13.14 -14.34
C ILE A 169 9.38 12.75 -13.15
N SER A 170 8.14 12.35 -13.40
CA SER A 170 7.18 11.93 -12.37
C SER A 170 7.69 10.73 -11.57
N GLN A 171 8.22 9.72 -12.26
CA GLN A 171 8.80 8.55 -11.60
C GLN A 171 10.00 8.91 -10.74
N ARG A 172 10.90 9.78 -11.23
CA ARG A 172 12.07 10.22 -10.47
C ARG A 172 11.70 11.02 -9.23
N ALA A 173 10.75 11.94 -9.33
CA ALA A 173 10.29 12.72 -8.19
C ALA A 173 9.65 11.82 -7.12
N LEU A 174 8.80 10.87 -7.51
CA LEU A 174 8.18 9.92 -6.60
C LEU A 174 9.24 9.07 -5.89
N MET A 175 10.20 8.51 -6.63
CA MET A 175 11.28 7.69 -6.06
C MET A 175 12.19 8.47 -5.12
N ALA A 176 12.55 9.71 -5.46
CA ALA A 176 13.36 10.58 -4.60
C ALA A 176 12.66 10.88 -3.27
N ASN A 177 11.35 11.13 -3.28
CA ASN A 177 10.58 11.36 -2.06
C ASN A 177 10.48 10.13 -1.18
N ILE A 178 10.34 8.93 -1.75
CA ILE A 178 10.36 7.66 -1.00
C ILE A 178 11.74 7.45 -0.36
N GLN A 179 12.82 7.67 -1.09
CA GLN A 179 14.18 7.49 -0.59
C GLN A 179 14.53 8.45 0.56
N MET A 180 14.18 9.73 0.45
CA MET A 180 14.39 10.69 1.53
C MET A 180 13.58 10.37 2.78
N GLY A 181 12.43 9.71 2.65
CA GLY A 181 11.60 9.26 3.77
C GLY A 181 12.15 8.05 4.51
N SER A 182 12.97 7.23 3.86
CA SER A 182 13.46 5.97 4.45
C SER A 182 14.61 6.14 5.46
N GLY A 183 15.17 7.34 5.64
CA GLY A 183 16.26 7.59 6.58
C GLY A 183 17.53 6.77 6.30
N ALA A 184 17.64 6.22 5.11
CA ALA A 184 18.79 5.40 4.73
C ALA A 184 19.93 6.31 4.25
N ASP A 185 20.71 6.79 5.17
CA ASP A 185 22.12 7.06 4.91
C ASP A 185 22.80 5.70 4.70
N TYR A 186 22.98 5.33 3.43
CA TYR A 186 23.87 4.21 3.03
C TYR A 186 25.24 4.75 2.69
#